data_e0068247675257effde39aaf54944429
#
_entry.id   e0068247675257effde39aaf54944429
#
_cell.length_a   1.000
_cell.length_b   1.000
_cell.length_c   1.000
_cell.angle_alpha   90.00
_cell.angle_beta   90.00
_cell.angle_gamma   90.00
#
_symmetry.space_group_name_H-M   'P 1'
#
loop_
_entity.id
_entity.type
_entity.pdbx_description
1 polymer ?
#
loop_
_entity_poly.entity_id
_entity_poly.type
_entity_poly.pdbx_seq_one_letter_code
_entity_poly.pdbx_strand_id
1 'polypeptide(L)'
;MHRLWLVAVFCLFFSACAGEKPELRSSYLLVTGPHRYPVTLNFDEESGQYWGTYFNQYYGDYRLEEKEETRRIFFDTVNATRLRRPERMLKPERAYFDFLYGEKIMYLTQDELVLENIYGQTLRFKAVD
;
A
#
# COMPACT_ATOMS: atom_id res chain seq x y z
N MET A 1 9.40 43.79 -23.86
CA MET A 1 9.53 42.51 -24.56
C MET A 1 10.34 41.48 -23.77
N HIS A 2 11.41 41.85 -23.11
CA HIS A 2 12.24 40.90 -22.37
C HIS A 2 11.59 40.33 -21.12
N ARG A 3 10.63 41.00 -20.53
CA ARG A 3 9.93 40.54 -19.31
C ARG A 3 8.96 39.38 -19.56
N LEU A 4 8.41 39.26 -20.75
CA LEU A 4 7.51 38.18 -21.13
C LEU A 4 8.21 36.81 -21.24
N TRP A 5 9.47 36.81 -21.57
CA TRP A 5 10.28 35.59 -21.67
C TRP A 5 10.56 34.94 -20.31
N LEU A 6 10.84 35.75 -19.33
CA LEU A 6 11.10 35.26 -17.96
C LEU A 6 9.87 34.60 -17.33
N VAL A 7 8.68 35.11 -17.60
CA VAL A 7 7.44 34.57 -17.07
C VAL A 7 7.11 33.19 -17.68
N ALA A 8 7.36 33.03 -18.97
CA ALA A 8 7.11 31.76 -19.67
C ALA A 8 8.03 30.64 -19.16
N VAL A 9 9.30 30.95 -18.91
CA VAL A 9 10.27 29.99 -18.37
C VAL A 9 9.88 29.56 -16.96
N PHE A 10 9.38 30.46 -16.13
CA PHE A 10 8.94 30.18 -14.76
C PHE A 10 7.74 29.24 -14.75
N CYS A 11 6.76 29.41 -15.63
CA CYS A 11 5.59 28.56 -15.76
C CYS A 11 5.96 27.11 -16.16
N LEU A 12 6.92 26.95 -17.05
CA LEU A 12 7.41 25.64 -17.49
C LEU A 12 8.09 24.88 -16.35
N PHE A 13 8.86 25.56 -15.53
CA PHE A 13 9.54 24.95 -14.38
C PHE A 13 8.54 24.48 -13.32
N PHE A 14 7.49 25.25 -13.07
CA PHE A 14 6.45 24.91 -12.11
C PHE A 14 5.62 23.69 -12.55
N SER A 15 5.33 23.56 -13.84
CA SER A 15 4.60 22.42 -14.40
C SER A 15 5.37 21.10 -14.24
N ALA A 16 6.70 21.12 -14.37
CA ALA A 16 7.53 19.93 -14.25
C ALA A 16 7.57 19.36 -12.82
N CYS A 17 7.41 20.22 -11.80
CA CYS A 17 7.41 19.78 -10.40
C CYS A 17 6.05 19.24 -9.93
N ALA A 18 4.95 19.57 -10.61
CA ALA A 18 3.60 19.24 -10.19
C ALA A 18 3.10 17.86 -10.67
N GLY A 19 3.88 17.16 -11.52
CA GLY A 19 3.41 15.98 -12.25
C GLY A 19 3.74 14.62 -11.65
N GLU A 20 4.57 14.55 -10.62
CA GLU A 20 5.02 13.27 -10.09
C GLU A 20 4.17 12.80 -8.91
N LYS A 21 3.38 11.74 -9.14
CA LYS A 21 2.65 11.06 -8.08
C LYS A 21 3.47 9.86 -7.60
N PRO A 22 3.53 9.60 -6.29
CA PRO A 22 4.16 8.39 -5.78
C PRO A 22 3.47 7.15 -6.35
N GLU A 23 4.27 6.15 -6.70
CA GLU A 23 3.77 4.87 -7.17
C GLU A 23 3.93 3.79 -6.12
N LEU A 24 3.10 2.76 -6.23
CA LEU A 24 3.17 1.60 -5.35
C LEU A 24 4.52 0.90 -5.53
N ARG A 25 5.22 0.70 -4.43
CA ARG A 25 6.51 0.01 -4.42
C ARG A 25 6.29 -1.50 -4.39
N SER A 26 7.34 -2.26 -4.68
CA SER A 26 7.24 -3.71 -4.73
C SER A 26 7.22 -4.37 -3.35
N SER A 27 7.82 -3.76 -2.34
CA SER A 27 7.97 -4.39 -1.02
C SER A 27 7.78 -3.41 0.12
N TYR A 28 7.01 -3.84 1.11
CA TYR A 28 6.69 -3.05 2.30
C TYR A 28 6.80 -3.89 3.57
N LEU A 29 7.09 -3.20 4.68
CA LEU A 29 7.03 -3.76 6.03
C LEU A 29 5.96 -3.04 6.85
N LEU A 30 5.14 -3.81 7.56
CA LEU A 30 4.13 -3.26 8.46
C LEU A 30 4.78 -2.57 9.65
N VAL A 31 4.34 -1.34 9.93
CA VAL A 31 4.83 -0.52 11.04
C VAL A 31 3.82 -0.48 12.18
N THR A 32 2.53 -0.52 11.85
CA THR A 32 1.42 -0.35 12.82
C THR A 32 1.25 -1.59 13.69
N GLY A 33 1.05 -1.37 14.98
CA GLY A 33 0.65 -2.39 15.94
C GLY A 33 1.79 -3.15 16.58
N PRO A 34 1.47 -3.85 17.69
CA PRO A 34 2.45 -4.70 18.37
C PRO A 34 2.58 -6.03 17.63
N HIS A 35 3.65 -6.19 16.87
CA HIS A 35 4.00 -7.47 16.27
C HIS A 35 5.47 -7.77 16.56
N ARG A 36 5.76 -9.01 16.92
CA ARG A 36 7.12 -9.46 17.27
C ARG A 36 7.95 -9.82 16.05
N TYR A 37 7.29 -10.13 14.95
CA TYR A 37 7.93 -10.62 13.73
C TYR A 37 7.67 -9.66 12.59
N PRO A 38 8.60 -9.54 11.63
CA PRO A 38 8.36 -8.71 10.46
C PRO A 38 7.13 -9.20 9.69
N VAL A 39 6.19 -8.29 9.42
CA VAL A 39 5.04 -8.54 8.56
C VAL A 39 5.31 -7.86 7.24
N THR A 40 5.37 -8.65 6.17
CA THR A 40 5.70 -8.14 4.84
C THR A 40 4.48 -8.09 3.94
N LEU A 41 4.47 -7.16 3.00
CA LEU A 41 3.46 -7.05 1.95
C LEU A 41 4.18 -6.67 0.67
N ASN A 42 4.09 -7.52 -0.34
CA ASN A 42 4.75 -7.34 -1.62
C ASN A 42 3.72 -7.31 -2.74
N PHE A 43 4.04 -6.58 -3.79
CA PHE A 43 3.18 -6.43 -4.97
C PHE A 43 3.97 -6.73 -6.23
N ASP A 44 3.34 -7.45 -7.16
CA ASP A 44 3.85 -7.63 -8.51
C ASP A 44 2.86 -6.98 -9.48
N GLU A 45 3.26 -5.87 -10.07
CA GLU A 45 2.41 -5.08 -10.95
C GLU A 45 2.07 -5.82 -12.24
N GLU A 46 3.01 -6.61 -12.77
CA GLU A 46 2.78 -7.36 -14.01
C GLU A 46 1.71 -8.43 -13.86
N SER A 47 1.74 -9.19 -12.77
CA SER A 47 0.77 -10.27 -12.54
C SER A 47 -0.49 -9.81 -11.82
N GLY A 48 -0.46 -8.64 -11.16
CA GLY A 48 -1.56 -8.20 -10.33
C GLY A 48 -1.71 -9.00 -9.05
N GLN A 49 -0.61 -9.57 -8.55
CA GLN A 49 -0.61 -10.41 -7.36
C GLN A 49 0.10 -9.72 -6.21
N TYR A 50 -0.39 -9.98 -5.00
CA TYR A 50 0.28 -9.60 -3.77
C TYR A 50 0.60 -10.84 -2.96
N TRP A 51 1.63 -10.75 -2.12
CA TRP A 51 2.01 -11.83 -1.19
C TRP A 51 2.79 -11.24 -0.03
N GLY A 52 2.90 -12.02 1.00
CA GLY A 52 3.68 -11.62 2.16
C GLY A 52 3.75 -12.71 3.20
N THR A 53 4.24 -12.32 4.36
CA THR A 53 4.38 -13.21 5.52
C THR A 53 3.90 -12.48 6.77
N TYR A 54 3.04 -13.13 7.53
CA TYR A 54 2.75 -12.78 8.91
C TYR A 54 3.39 -13.88 9.78
N PHE A 55 2.64 -14.82 10.34
CA PHE A 55 3.16 -16.13 10.75
C PHE A 55 3.10 -17.09 9.58
N ASN A 56 1.97 -17.09 8.89
CA ASN A 56 1.79 -17.83 7.67
C ASN A 56 2.16 -16.97 6.46
N GLN A 57 2.49 -17.64 5.36
CA GLN A 57 2.58 -16.97 4.07
C GLN A 57 1.18 -16.71 3.54
N TYR A 58 0.95 -15.56 2.97
CA TYR A 58 -0.34 -15.19 2.39
C TYR A 58 -0.16 -14.60 1.01
N TYR A 59 -1.21 -14.70 0.19
CA TYR A 59 -1.17 -14.23 -1.19
C TYR A 59 -2.57 -14.09 -1.76
N GLY A 60 -2.68 -13.35 -2.85
CA GLY A 60 -3.91 -13.18 -3.59
C GLY A 60 -3.70 -12.22 -4.76
N ASP A 61 -4.81 -11.81 -5.34
CA ASP A 61 -4.81 -10.82 -6.42
C ASP A 61 -5.21 -9.45 -5.88
N TYR A 62 -4.74 -8.40 -6.54
CA TYR A 62 -5.13 -7.04 -6.22
C TYR A 62 -5.37 -6.25 -7.49
N ARG A 63 -6.10 -5.17 -7.37
CA ARG A 63 -6.26 -4.20 -8.45
C ARG A 63 -6.28 -2.80 -7.88
N LEU A 64 -5.80 -1.87 -8.66
CA LEU A 64 -5.77 -0.45 -8.32
C LEU A 64 -6.88 0.27 -9.09
N GLU A 65 -7.49 1.26 -8.45
CA GLU A 65 -8.50 2.09 -9.05
C GLU A 65 -8.28 3.54 -8.62
N GLU A 66 -8.27 4.46 -9.59
CA GLU A 66 -8.30 5.88 -9.31
C GLU A 66 -9.69 6.41 -9.60
N LYS A 67 -10.34 6.97 -8.60
CA LYS A 67 -11.67 7.54 -8.73
C LYS A 67 -11.69 8.92 -8.09
N GLU A 68 -11.93 9.94 -8.92
CA GLU A 68 -11.84 11.33 -8.51
C GLU A 68 -10.41 11.63 -8.07
N GLU A 69 -10.18 12.12 -6.87
CA GLU A 69 -8.84 12.37 -6.34
C GLU A 69 -8.40 11.28 -5.36
N THR A 70 -9.16 10.19 -5.28
CA THR A 70 -8.91 9.11 -4.32
C THR A 70 -8.32 7.90 -5.03
N ARG A 71 -7.25 7.38 -4.49
CA ARG A 71 -6.64 6.14 -4.96
C ARG A 71 -7.13 5.00 -4.09
N ARG A 72 -7.57 3.94 -4.73
CA ARG A 72 -8.12 2.76 -4.04
C ARG A 72 -7.39 1.51 -4.48
N ILE A 73 -7.29 0.57 -3.56
CA ILE A 73 -6.75 -0.75 -3.82
C ILE A 73 -7.76 -1.80 -3.36
N PHE A 74 -7.95 -2.80 -4.19
CA PHE A 74 -8.81 -3.94 -3.90
C PHE A 74 -7.95 -5.17 -3.70
N PHE A 75 -8.03 -5.74 -2.50
CA PHE A 75 -7.40 -7.03 -2.22
C PHE A 75 -8.46 -8.12 -2.34
N ASP A 76 -8.27 -9.03 -3.26
CA ASP A 76 -9.12 -10.19 -3.43
C ASP A 76 -8.89 -11.18 -2.28
N THR A 77 -9.55 -12.32 -2.31
CA THR A 77 -9.47 -13.33 -1.26
C THR A 77 -8.03 -13.54 -0.79
N VAL A 78 -7.82 -13.41 0.52
CA VAL A 78 -6.52 -13.65 1.13
C VAL A 78 -6.38 -15.15 1.36
N ASN A 79 -5.48 -15.77 0.62
CA ASN A 79 -5.12 -17.18 0.79
C ASN A 79 -3.91 -17.28 1.72
N ALA A 80 -3.87 -18.25 2.60
CA ALA A 80 -2.77 -18.39 3.54
C ALA A 80 -2.44 -19.85 3.81
N THR A 81 -1.17 -20.12 4.08
CA THR A 81 -0.75 -21.42 4.62
C THR A 81 -1.30 -21.56 6.04
N ARG A 82 -1.38 -22.79 6.54
CA ARG A 82 -1.97 -23.08 7.85
C ARG A 82 -0.97 -23.80 8.74
N LEU A 83 0.01 -23.05 9.22
CA LEU A 83 0.93 -23.57 10.22
C LEU A 83 0.25 -23.63 11.58
N ARG A 84 0.53 -24.70 12.33
CA ARG A 84 0.01 -24.83 13.70
C ARG A 84 0.73 -23.86 14.63
N ARG A 85 -0.04 -22.96 15.22
CA ARG A 85 0.45 -21.97 16.20
C ARG A 85 -0.58 -21.84 17.30
N PRO A 86 -0.18 -21.42 18.52
CA PRO A 86 -1.14 -21.11 19.57
C PRO A 86 -2.14 -20.04 19.11
N GLU A 87 -3.37 -20.14 19.59
CA GLU A 87 -4.45 -19.22 19.24
C GLU A 87 -4.08 -17.75 19.48
N ARG A 88 -3.33 -17.48 20.55
CA ARG A 88 -2.84 -16.11 20.84
C ARG A 88 -1.97 -15.51 19.74
N MET A 89 -1.31 -16.34 18.94
CA MET A 89 -0.50 -15.91 17.79
C MET A 89 -1.34 -15.77 16.54
N LEU A 90 -2.31 -16.65 16.35
CA LEU A 90 -3.15 -16.67 15.15
C LEU A 90 -4.22 -15.58 15.15
N LYS A 91 -4.67 -15.15 16.33
CA LYS A 91 -5.72 -14.12 16.44
C LYS A 91 -5.32 -12.79 15.81
N PRO A 92 -4.14 -12.22 16.10
CA PRO A 92 -3.72 -10.99 15.42
C PRO A 92 -3.49 -11.20 13.92
N GLU A 93 -3.03 -12.35 13.49
CA GLU A 93 -2.87 -12.68 12.07
C GLU A 93 -4.22 -12.69 11.36
N ARG A 94 -5.25 -13.34 11.92
CA ARG A 94 -6.60 -13.32 11.33
C ARG A 94 -7.16 -11.92 11.25
N ALA A 95 -6.95 -11.11 12.27
CA ALA A 95 -7.39 -9.71 12.25
C ALA A 95 -6.70 -8.93 11.13
N TYR A 96 -5.43 -9.17 10.90
CA TYR A 96 -4.69 -8.57 9.79
C TYR A 96 -5.25 -9.01 8.43
N PHE A 97 -5.51 -10.31 8.24
CA PHE A 97 -6.07 -10.82 7.00
C PHE A 97 -7.49 -10.29 6.74
N ASP A 98 -8.30 -10.22 7.80
CA ASP A 98 -9.66 -9.65 7.70
C ASP A 98 -9.62 -8.17 7.33
N PHE A 99 -8.68 -7.43 7.87
CA PHE A 99 -8.47 -6.03 7.48
C PHE A 99 -8.08 -5.92 6.01
N LEU A 100 -7.14 -6.75 5.57
CA LEU A 100 -6.56 -6.65 4.25
C LEU A 100 -7.57 -6.94 3.13
N TYR A 101 -8.44 -7.91 3.34
CA TYR A 101 -9.47 -8.28 2.36
C TYR A 101 -10.37 -7.10 2.01
N GLY A 102 -10.63 -6.91 0.70
CA GLY A 102 -11.58 -5.94 0.20
C GLY A 102 -10.98 -4.60 -0.18
N GLU A 103 -11.84 -3.61 -0.28
CA GLU A 103 -11.47 -2.27 -0.73
C GLU A 103 -10.84 -1.46 0.38
N LYS A 104 -9.75 -0.76 0.04
CA LYS A 104 -9.06 0.18 0.92
C LYS A 104 -8.81 1.48 0.18
N ILE A 105 -8.85 2.58 0.91
CA ILE A 105 -8.29 3.84 0.44
C ILE A 105 -6.78 3.76 0.65
N MET A 106 -6.03 4.19 -0.36
CA MET A 106 -4.59 4.07 -0.37
C MET A 106 -3.97 5.46 -0.34
N TYR A 107 -3.10 5.70 0.64
CA TYR A 107 -2.31 6.92 0.73
C TYR A 107 -0.86 6.54 0.51
N LEU A 108 -0.27 7.06 -0.55
CA LEU A 108 1.10 6.75 -0.94
C LEU A 108 2.00 7.96 -0.81
N THR A 109 3.18 7.74 -0.21
CA THR A 109 4.35 8.60 -0.35
C THR A 109 5.47 7.76 -0.94
N GLN A 110 6.64 8.36 -1.16
CA GLN A 110 7.79 7.60 -1.63
C GLN A 110 8.23 6.52 -0.64
N ASP A 111 8.01 6.75 0.64
CA ASP A 111 8.53 5.89 1.72
C ASP A 111 7.45 5.07 2.42
N GLU A 112 6.18 5.42 2.27
CA GLU A 112 5.10 4.81 3.04
C GLU A 112 3.87 4.48 2.20
N LEU A 113 3.16 3.45 2.66
CA LEU A 113 1.83 3.09 2.21
C LEU A 113 0.92 3.05 3.44
N VAL A 114 -0.17 3.80 3.42
CA VAL A 114 -1.21 3.71 4.44
C VAL A 114 -2.48 3.17 3.78
N LEU A 115 -3.04 2.13 4.36
CA LEU A 115 -4.31 1.54 3.94
C LEU A 115 -5.39 1.89 4.96
N GLU A 116 -6.53 2.38 4.48
CA GLU A 116 -7.67 2.74 5.33
C GLU A 116 -8.91 1.96 4.89
N ASN A 117 -9.57 1.30 5.84
CA ASN A 117 -10.81 0.58 5.55
C ASN A 117 -12.04 1.49 5.68
N ILE A 118 -13.22 0.94 5.43
CA ILE A 118 -14.50 1.69 5.48
C ILE A 118 -14.83 2.19 6.87
N TYR A 119 -14.21 1.65 7.92
CA TYR A 119 -14.44 2.06 9.31
C TYR A 119 -13.44 3.12 9.78
N GLY A 120 -12.55 3.58 8.90
CA GLY A 120 -11.52 4.54 9.25
C GLY A 120 -10.32 3.96 9.96
N GLN A 121 -10.24 2.63 10.08
CA GLN A 121 -9.05 1.96 10.63
C GLN A 121 -7.93 1.96 9.60
N THR A 122 -6.71 2.12 10.06
CA THR A 122 -5.55 2.24 9.18
C THR A 122 -4.45 1.25 9.53
N LEU A 123 -3.73 0.82 8.50
CA LEU A 123 -2.44 0.14 8.64
C LEU A 123 -1.40 0.94 7.88
N ARG A 124 -0.25 1.12 8.51
CA ARG A 124 0.88 1.85 7.94
C ARG A 124 2.02 0.90 7.64
N PHE A 125 2.54 1.01 6.43
CA PHE A 125 3.67 0.21 5.94
C PHE A 125 4.77 1.15 5.49
N LYS A 126 6.01 0.73 5.65
CA LYS A 126 7.15 1.46 5.08
C LYS A 126 7.75 0.68 3.92
N ALA A 127 8.18 1.39 2.88
CA ALA A 127 8.84 0.80 1.73
C ALA A 127 10.24 0.29 2.12
N VAL A 128 10.62 -0.87 1.56
CA VAL A 128 11.90 -1.53 1.91
C VAL A 128 12.73 -1.92 0.69
N ASP A 129 12.31 -1.50 -0.49
CA ASP A 129 13.07 -1.75 -1.72
C ASP A 129 13.71 -0.50 -2.31
#